data_a57c2ae9b8a79d97fc27ba2b51d02df0
#
_entry.id   a57c2ae9b8a79d97fc27ba2b51d02df0
#
_cell.length_a   1.000
_cell.length_b   1.000
_cell.length_c   1.000
_cell.angle_alpha   90.00
_cell.angle_beta   90.00
_cell.angle_gamma   90.00
#
_symmetry.space_group_name_H-M   'P 1'
#
loop_
_entity.id
_entity.type
_entity.pdbx_description
1 polymer ?
#
loop_
_entity_poly.entity_id
_entity_poly.type
_entity_poly.pdbx_seq_one_letter_code
_entity_poly.pdbx_strand_id
1 'polypeptide(L)'
;MAGINLKVQIEINGQFVQAGHITGSSYSDAVFSYDESYITSLSAHAISLSLPLSKKDFDADATKTFFDGLLPEGFTRQCVADSIHASSDDYISILRELGSECLGAIQIIDEDKPSIKTGYTPLTIEEIKELAKEGASKSAEIVVKSHLSLTGASGKVGLYYNQASGKWYKPQGLAPSTHIVKQSHVRYKNIILNEQLCLLAARKLGIEIPESFILQAQAGKVNDEDVLFATRRFDRDSDNDSRKIDGLKTPYRLHQEDFAQALGIKSSDKYEKAGQGYLKRMFDLLQKYSSNPIEDSLKLMRRTVYNCIIGNTDNHIKNSSLIYSKDLSSIRLAPFYDVVCTKIYESSTDEMSVSINSKQNVYQITRDDLEQEAKICGLGSKIAMKIYDELHNGIQKALLDSADELSKIGFTEAQAMAEKILGYVKK
;
A
#
# COMPACT_ATOMS: atom_id res chain seq x y z
N MET A 1 23.96 22.05 15.28
CA MET A 1 23.40 21.20 14.19
C MET A 1 22.55 22.11 13.34
N ALA A 2 22.63 22.00 12.00
CA ALA A 2 21.69 22.74 11.13
C ALA A 2 20.27 22.28 11.47
N GLY A 3 19.29 23.19 11.52
CA GLY A 3 17.89 22.86 11.76
C GLY A 3 17.30 22.02 10.64
N ILE A 4 16.20 21.33 10.91
CA ILE A 4 15.43 20.62 9.88
C ILE A 4 14.76 21.65 8.99
N ASN A 5 14.92 21.52 7.67
CA ASN A 5 14.18 22.28 6.67
C ASN A 5 13.99 21.40 5.44
N LEU A 6 12.87 20.67 5.39
CA LEU A 6 12.54 19.80 4.28
C LEU A 6 11.37 20.37 3.48
N LYS A 7 11.57 20.49 2.19
CA LYS A 7 10.57 20.97 1.24
C LYS A 7 9.58 19.84 0.91
N VAL A 8 8.30 20.12 1.03
CA VAL A 8 7.21 19.20 0.66
C VAL A 8 6.61 19.65 -0.66
N GLN A 9 6.66 18.76 -1.65
CA GLN A 9 6.04 18.97 -2.96
C GLN A 9 4.99 17.92 -3.24
N ILE A 10 4.00 18.29 -4.06
CA ILE A 10 2.98 17.39 -4.57
C ILE A 10 2.85 17.53 -6.09
N GLU A 11 2.71 16.42 -6.81
CA GLU A 11 2.48 16.45 -8.25
C GLU A 11 0.98 16.68 -8.53
N ILE A 12 0.65 17.78 -9.22
CA ILE A 12 -0.72 18.16 -9.63
C ILE A 12 -0.69 18.34 -11.14
N ASN A 13 -1.52 17.61 -11.87
CA ASN A 13 -1.56 17.65 -13.35
C ASN A 13 -0.19 17.48 -14.02
N GLY A 14 0.69 16.67 -13.41
CA GLY A 14 2.04 16.40 -13.93
C GLY A 14 3.07 17.49 -13.61
N GLN A 15 2.73 18.47 -12.79
CA GLN A 15 3.64 19.52 -12.32
C GLN A 15 3.86 19.40 -10.81
N PHE A 16 5.11 19.49 -10.37
CA PHE A 16 5.43 19.56 -8.95
C PHE A 16 5.17 20.97 -8.42
N VAL A 17 4.29 21.05 -7.44
CA VAL A 17 3.96 22.28 -6.73
C VAL A 17 4.45 22.15 -5.30
N GLN A 18 5.13 23.18 -4.80
CA GLN A 18 5.56 23.22 -3.42
C GLN A 18 4.34 23.46 -2.53
N ALA A 19 4.03 22.49 -1.66
CA ALA A 19 2.91 22.56 -0.74
C ALA A 19 3.29 23.20 0.59
N GLY A 20 4.54 23.01 1.05
CA GLY A 20 4.98 23.53 2.34
C GLY A 20 6.34 23.01 2.76
N HIS A 21 6.63 23.13 4.06
CA HIS A 21 7.90 22.71 4.65
C HIS A 21 7.71 21.94 5.95
N ILE A 22 8.66 21.03 6.25
CA ILE A 22 8.83 20.45 7.57
C ILE A 22 10.04 21.13 8.20
N THR A 23 9.83 21.79 9.35
CA THR A 23 10.89 22.51 10.08
C THR A 23 10.98 22.05 11.51
N GLY A 24 12.15 22.13 12.13
CA GLY A 24 12.38 21.75 13.52
C GLY A 24 13.85 21.70 13.91
N SER A 25 14.13 21.40 15.15
CA SER A 25 15.51 21.17 15.65
C SER A 25 15.85 19.69 15.70
N SER A 26 14.84 18.82 15.80
CA SER A 26 14.93 17.34 15.87
C SER A 26 13.68 16.68 15.33
N TYR A 27 13.70 15.37 15.14
CA TYR A 27 12.52 14.61 14.69
C TYR A 27 11.35 14.64 15.70
N SER A 28 11.61 14.99 16.95
CA SER A 28 10.58 15.04 18.01
C SER A 28 9.80 16.35 18.04
N ASP A 29 10.36 17.41 17.48
CA ASP A 29 9.74 18.75 17.40
C ASP A 29 9.48 19.25 15.96
N ALA A 30 9.67 18.35 14.97
CA ALA A 30 9.44 18.67 13.58
C ALA A 30 7.97 18.93 13.28
N VAL A 31 7.67 20.07 12.67
CA VAL A 31 6.32 20.54 12.35
C VAL A 31 6.19 20.78 10.86
N PHE A 32 5.05 20.43 10.29
CA PHE A 32 4.70 20.75 8.91
C PHE A 32 3.88 22.02 8.84
N SER A 33 4.23 22.90 7.91
CA SER A 33 3.47 24.10 7.59
C SER A 33 3.24 24.21 6.10
N TYR A 34 1.99 24.49 5.71
CA TYR A 34 1.70 24.85 4.33
C TYR A 34 2.28 26.24 3.98
N ASP A 35 2.77 26.39 2.75
CA ASP A 35 3.20 27.67 2.24
C ASP A 35 2.00 28.58 1.96
N GLU A 36 2.14 29.87 2.25
CA GLU A 36 1.09 30.87 1.99
C GLU A 36 0.70 30.95 0.51
N SER A 37 1.70 30.89 -0.36
CA SER A 37 1.51 30.85 -1.82
C SER A 37 0.73 29.62 -2.28
N TYR A 38 0.88 28.48 -1.59
CA TYR A 38 0.12 27.26 -1.88
C TYR A 38 -1.33 27.39 -1.41
N ILE A 39 -1.56 27.79 -0.15
CA ILE A 39 -2.91 27.89 0.42
C ILE A 39 -3.80 28.86 -0.38
N THR A 40 -3.23 29.96 -0.88
CA THR A 40 -3.95 30.98 -1.65
C THR A 40 -4.13 30.62 -3.12
N SER A 41 -3.53 29.55 -3.60
CA SER A 41 -3.68 29.08 -4.98
C SER A 41 -5.07 28.49 -5.23
N LEU A 42 -5.65 28.74 -6.40
CA LEU A 42 -6.92 28.15 -6.83
C LEU A 42 -6.85 26.61 -7.02
N SER A 43 -5.65 26.08 -7.20
CA SER A 43 -5.41 24.64 -7.33
C SER A 43 -4.96 23.97 -6.02
N ALA A 44 -5.01 24.69 -4.90
CA ALA A 44 -4.61 24.15 -3.61
C ALA A 44 -5.57 23.06 -3.13
N HIS A 45 -5.02 21.91 -2.78
CA HIS A 45 -5.71 20.81 -2.11
C HIS A 45 -4.90 20.36 -0.91
N ALA A 46 -5.57 19.85 0.12
CA ALA A 46 -4.88 19.28 1.26
C ALA A 46 -4.03 18.08 0.81
N ILE A 47 -2.80 17.96 1.34
CA ILE A 47 -1.94 16.79 1.11
C ILE A 47 -2.41 15.57 1.88
N SER A 48 -3.35 15.72 2.81
CA SER A 48 -4.04 14.67 3.55
C SER A 48 -5.34 15.18 4.11
N LEU A 49 -6.34 14.32 4.26
CA LEU A 49 -7.58 14.66 4.95
C LEU A 49 -7.35 14.97 6.44
N SER A 50 -6.27 14.45 7.04
CA SER A 50 -5.85 14.80 8.41
C SER A 50 -5.02 16.07 8.51
N LEU A 51 -4.58 16.64 7.38
CA LEU A 51 -3.84 17.91 7.30
C LEU A 51 -4.62 18.93 6.44
N PRO A 52 -5.83 19.38 6.86
CA PRO A 52 -6.71 20.20 6.03
C PRO A 52 -6.16 21.61 5.83
N LEU A 53 -6.42 22.21 4.66
CA LEU A 53 -5.99 23.60 4.32
C LEU A 53 -6.59 24.70 5.22
N SER A 54 -7.63 24.37 6.00
CA SER A 54 -8.19 25.30 7.00
C SER A 54 -7.23 25.61 8.14
N LYS A 55 -6.14 24.84 8.27
CA LYS A 55 -5.07 25.02 9.25
C LYS A 55 -3.74 25.09 8.50
N LYS A 56 -2.95 26.12 8.76
CA LYS A 56 -1.65 26.31 8.11
C LYS A 56 -0.56 25.47 8.73
N ASP A 57 -0.45 25.48 10.07
CA ASP A 57 0.63 24.87 10.83
C ASP A 57 0.13 23.66 11.60
N PHE A 58 0.89 22.57 11.60
CA PHE A 58 0.56 21.30 12.27
C PHE A 58 1.61 20.98 13.31
N ASP A 59 1.17 20.54 14.49
CA ASP A 59 2.08 20.13 15.56
C ASP A 59 2.91 18.90 15.18
N ALA A 60 3.90 18.58 16.02
CA ALA A 60 4.82 17.46 15.77
C ALA A 60 4.11 16.11 15.70
N ASP A 61 3.03 15.90 16.45
CA ASP A 61 2.28 14.66 16.46
C ASP A 61 1.50 14.45 15.14
N ALA A 62 0.77 15.43 14.67
CA ALA A 62 0.07 15.41 13.39
C ALA A 62 1.06 15.29 12.22
N THR A 63 2.17 16.02 12.27
CA THR A 63 3.25 15.92 11.27
C THR A 63 3.81 14.51 11.21
N LYS A 64 4.22 13.96 12.35
CA LYS A 64 4.74 12.59 12.42
C LYS A 64 3.72 11.58 11.92
N THR A 65 2.46 11.69 12.34
CA THR A 65 1.40 10.74 11.96
C THR A 65 1.27 10.59 10.45
N PHE A 66 1.30 11.68 9.70
CA PHE A 66 1.20 11.62 8.24
C PHE A 66 2.52 11.20 7.59
N PHE A 67 3.63 11.88 7.90
CA PHE A 67 4.89 11.70 7.17
C PHE A 67 5.60 10.40 7.51
N ASP A 68 5.53 9.93 8.76
CA ASP A 68 6.01 8.61 9.15
C ASP A 68 5.23 7.48 8.43
N GLY A 69 3.94 7.74 8.14
CA GLY A 69 3.09 6.84 7.35
C GLY A 69 3.58 6.57 5.93
N LEU A 70 4.43 7.44 5.36
CA LEU A 70 5.05 7.27 4.04
C LEU A 70 6.26 6.32 4.05
N LEU A 71 6.79 5.95 5.22
CA LEU A 71 8.06 5.27 5.38
C LEU A 71 7.92 3.75 5.52
N PRO A 72 8.99 2.98 5.25
CA PRO A 72 9.04 1.57 5.56
C PRO A 72 8.80 1.30 7.05
N GLU A 73 8.32 0.09 7.36
CA GLU A 73 8.10 -0.38 8.71
C GLU A 73 8.99 -1.60 9.03
N GLY A 74 9.03 -2.00 10.30
CA GLY A 74 9.66 -3.24 10.75
C GLY A 74 11.12 -3.37 10.34
N PHE A 75 11.51 -4.55 9.84
CA PHE A 75 12.89 -4.88 9.51
C PHE A 75 13.47 -3.98 8.41
N THR A 76 12.71 -3.66 7.36
CA THR A 76 13.18 -2.77 6.29
C THR A 76 13.53 -1.38 6.83
N ARG A 77 12.72 -0.84 7.74
CA ARG A 77 12.98 0.43 8.41
C ARG A 77 14.28 0.39 9.20
N GLN A 78 14.51 -0.69 9.98
CA GLN A 78 15.73 -0.86 10.73
C GLN A 78 16.96 -0.90 9.82
N CYS A 79 16.92 -1.68 8.73
CA CYS A 79 18.03 -1.73 7.76
C CYS A 79 18.32 -0.36 7.14
N VAL A 80 17.30 0.43 6.82
CA VAL A 80 17.49 1.80 6.31
C VAL A 80 18.13 2.68 7.38
N ALA A 81 17.61 2.68 8.59
CA ALA A 81 18.14 3.46 9.70
C ALA A 81 19.62 3.13 9.99
N ASP A 82 19.97 1.84 10.02
CA ASP A 82 21.35 1.37 10.21
C ASP A 82 22.26 1.86 9.07
N SER A 83 21.80 1.84 7.82
CA SER A 83 22.58 2.26 6.65
C SER A 83 22.90 3.75 6.64
N ILE A 84 22.05 4.57 7.26
CA ILE A 84 22.23 6.03 7.37
C ILE A 84 22.74 6.44 8.76
N HIS A 85 23.07 5.48 9.62
CA HIS A 85 23.55 5.70 10.99
C HIS A 85 22.59 6.54 11.85
N ALA A 86 21.28 6.32 11.68
CA ALA A 86 20.20 6.98 12.43
C ALA A 86 19.41 6.00 13.31
N SER A 87 18.65 6.54 14.24
CA SER A 87 17.64 5.74 14.98
C SER A 87 16.46 5.39 14.05
N SER A 88 15.89 4.20 14.21
CA SER A 88 14.64 3.83 13.52
C SER A 88 13.45 4.72 13.91
N ASP A 89 13.52 5.42 15.05
CA ASP A 89 12.52 6.40 15.48
C ASP A 89 12.68 7.76 14.81
N ASP A 90 13.85 8.04 14.25
CA ASP A 90 14.15 9.28 13.53
C ASP A 90 13.56 9.23 12.11
N TYR A 91 12.24 9.43 12.05
CA TYR A 91 11.52 9.43 10.78
C TYR A 91 11.97 10.57 9.85
N ILE A 92 12.50 11.68 10.37
CA ILE A 92 12.99 12.81 9.59
C ILE A 92 14.27 12.43 8.82
N SER A 93 15.24 11.77 9.47
CA SER A 93 16.45 11.31 8.80
C SER A 93 16.13 10.26 7.71
N ILE A 94 15.18 9.37 7.98
CA ILE A 94 14.71 8.38 6.99
C ILE A 94 13.98 9.07 5.82
N LEU A 95 13.11 10.05 6.11
CA LEU A 95 12.40 10.86 5.11
C LEU A 95 13.39 11.65 4.22
N ARG A 96 14.41 12.24 4.82
CA ARG A 96 15.50 12.96 4.14
C ARG A 96 16.24 12.07 3.14
N GLU A 97 16.33 10.77 3.42
CA GLU A 97 16.98 9.79 2.56
C GLU A 97 16.03 9.25 1.47
N LEU A 98 14.81 8.87 1.85
CA LEU A 98 13.89 8.14 0.98
C LEU A 98 12.79 8.99 0.35
N GLY A 99 12.62 10.23 0.78
CA GLY A 99 11.43 11.05 0.48
C GLY A 99 11.30 11.51 -0.98
N SER A 100 12.30 11.27 -1.82
CA SER A 100 12.25 11.67 -3.24
C SER A 100 11.26 10.85 -4.07
N GLU A 101 10.94 9.62 -3.65
CA GLU A 101 9.95 8.74 -4.29
C GLU A 101 9.09 8.05 -3.24
N CYS A 102 8.04 8.72 -2.79
CA CYS A 102 7.05 8.21 -1.84
C CYS A 102 5.89 7.47 -2.52
N LEU A 103 5.00 6.91 -1.70
CA LEU A 103 3.66 6.56 -2.13
C LEU A 103 2.88 7.85 -2.49
N GLY A 104 1.97 7.73 -3.45
CA GLY A 104 1.21 8.88 -3.92
C GLY A 104 2.04 9.85 -4.74
N ALA A 105 1.66 11.12 -4.67
CA ALA A 105 2.24 12.22 -5.44
C ALA A 105 3.18 13.11 -4.61
N ILE A 106 3.42 12.77 -3.35
CA ILE A 106 4.27 13.55 -2.45
C ILE A 106 5.76 13.29 -2.74
N GLN A 107 6.55 14.35 -2.68
CA GLN A 107 8.01 14.30 -2.63
C GLN A 107 8.51 15.18 -1.49
N ILE A 108 9.52 14.67 -0.79
CA ILE A 108 10.22 15.38 0.27
C ILE A 108 11.66 15.62 -0.20
N ILE A 109 12.07 16.87 -0.21
CA ILE A 109 13.36 17.30 -0.73
C ILE A 109 14.14 18.02 0.36
N ASP A 110 15.37 17.57 0.57
CA ASP A 110 16.36 18.28 1.36
C ASP A 110 17.23 19.12 0.41
N GLU A 111 17.04 20.43 0.41
CA GLU A 111 17.78 21.33 -0.48
C GLU A 111 19.28 21.46 -0.12
N ASP A 112 19.64 21.07 1.11
CA ASP A 112 21.04 21.04 1.56
C ASP A 112 21.82 19.82 1.05
N LYS A 113 21.09 18.80 0.52
CA LYS A 113 21.73 17.63 -0.09
C LYS A 113 21.98 17.82 -1.58
N PRO A 114 23.11 17.27 -2.10
CA PRO A 114 23.35 17.28 -3.55
C PRO A 114 22.23 16.52 -4.27
N SER A 115 21.75 17.09 -5.36
CA SER A 115 20.73 16.45 -6.19
C SER A 115 21.25 15.15 -6.81
N ILE A 116 20.51 14.07 -6.64
CA ILE A 116 20.81 12.79 -7.30
C ILE A 116 20.35 12.87 -8.74
N LYS A 117 21.18 12.40 -9.66
CA LYS A 117 20.81 12.33 -11.08
C LYS A 117 19.55 11.47 -11.22
N THR A 118 18.49 12.07 -11.75
CA THR A 118 17.24 11.37 -12.06
C THR A 118 17.43 10.47 -13.27
N GLY A 119 17.06 9.18 -13.17
CA GLY A 119 17.22 8.24 -14.26
C GLY A 119 16.77 6.82 -13.92
N TYR A 120 17.03 5.91 -14.84
CA TYR A 120 16.72 4.48 -14.71
C TYR A 120 17.96 3.63 -15.01
N THR A 121 18.40 2.82 -14.05
CA THR A 121 19.48 1.86 -14.25
C THR A 121 18.90 0.47 -14.50
N PRO A 122 19.27 -0.23 -15.60
CA PRO A 122 18.78 -1.60 -15.85
C PRO A 122 19.09 -2.51 -14.65
N LEU A 123 18.10 -3.34 -14.27
CA LEU A 123 18.26 -4.39 -13.29
C LEU A 123 18.75 -5.66 -14.00
N THR A 124 19.84 -6.24 -13.54
CA THR A 124 20.39 -7.46 -14.12
C THR A 124 19.60 -8.69 -13.67
N ILE A 125 19.74 -9.81 -14.38
CA ILE A 125 19.11 -11.08 -14.01
C ILE A 125 19.66 -11.57 -12.66
N GLU A 126 20.95 -11.35 -12.42
CA GLU A 126 21.63 -11.69 -11.16
C GLU A 126 21.03 -10.91 -9.99
N GLU A 127 20.84 -9.60 -10.16
CA GLU A 127 20.18 -8.76 -9.12
C GLU A 127 18.74 -9.17 -8.85
N ILE A 128 17.98 -9.62 -9.87
CA ILE A 128 16.61 -10.15 -9.69
C ILE A 128 16.66 -11.46 -8.88
N LYS A 129 17.63 -12.35 -9.16
CA LYS A 129 17.83 -13.59 -8.38
C LYS A 129 18.20 -13.31 -6.94
N GLU A 130 19.12 -12.37 -6.72
CA GLU A 130 19.53 -11.94 -5.37
C GLU A 130 18.32 -11.35 -4.62
N LEU A 131 17.52 -10.51 -5.27
CA LEU A 131 16.32 -9.93 -4.67
C LEU A 131 15.31 -11.01 -4.23
N ALA A 132 15.12 -12.06 -5.04
CA ALA A 132 14.24 -13.17 -4.68
C ALA A 132 14.81 -14.01 -3.52
N LYS A 133 16.12 -14.26 -3.51
CA LYS A 133 16.79 -15.14 -2.55
C LYS A 133 17.09 -14.48 -1.21
N GLU A 134 17.65 -13.26 -1.24
CA GLU A 134 18.13 -12.56 -0.03
C GLU A 134 17.04 -11.74 0.66
N GLY A 135 15.91 -11.58 0.00
CA GLY A 135 14.72 -11.05 0.61
C GLY A 135 14.86 -9.61 1.12
N ALA A 136 14.50 -9.40 2.38
CA ALA A 136 14.40 -8.09 2.99
C ALA A 136 15.73 -7.31 3.03
N SER A 137 16.87 -7.99 3.17
CA SER A 137 18.20 -7.35 3.18
C SER A 137 18.53 -6.73 1.82
N LYS A 138 18.29 -7.46 0.72
CA LYS A 138 18.53 -6.94 -0.63
C LYS A 138 17.53 -5.85 -1.01
N SER A 139 16.28 -6.00 -0.59
CA SER A 139 15.27 -4.94 -0.75
C SER A 139 15.70 -3.65 -0.06
N ALA A 140 16.17 -3.73 1.19
CA ALA A 140 16.66 -2.57 1.94
C ALA A 140 17.85 -1.90 1.24
N GLU A 141 18.82 -2.69 0.73
CA GLU A 141 19.95 -2.17 -0.04
C GLU A 141 19.50 -1.40 -1.29
N ILE A 142 18.53 -1.94 -2.05
CA ILE A 142 17.99 -1.27 -3.24
C ILE A 142 17.21 -0.02 -2.83
N VAL A 143 16.38 -0.08 -1.78
CA VAL A 143 15.62 1.06 -1.25
C VAL A 143 16.56 2.22 -0.91
N VAL A 144 17.64 1.97 -0.18
CA VAL A 144 18.62 2.99 0.20
C VAL A 144 19.33 3.55 -1.04
N LYS A 145 19.86 2.68 -1.92
CA LYS A 145 20.56 3.11 -3.14
C LYS A 145 19.67 3.87 -4.14
N SER A 146 18.38 3.60 -4.13
CA SER A 146 17.39 4.21 -5.05
C SER A 146 16.64 5.38 -4.43
N HIS A 147 16.83 5.64 -3.13
CA HIS A 147 16.10 6.67 -2.36
C HIS A 147 14.56 6.54 -2.48
N LEU A 148 14.07 5.29 -2.42
CA LEU A 148 12.66 4.95 -2.58
C LEU A 148 11.99 4.70 -1.23
N SER A 149 10.83 5.29 -1.00
CA SER A 149 10.04 5.03 0.19
C SER A 149 8.78 4.22 -0.14
N LEU A 150 8.65 3.03 0.45
CA LEU A 150 7.45 2.20 0.38
C LEU A 150 7.07 1.73 1.78
N THR A 151 5.81 1.90 2.15
CA THR A 151 5.30 1.53 3.47
C THR A 151 5.15 0.02 3.64
N GLY A 152 5.15 -0.45 4.90
CA GLY A 152 4.86 -1.83 5.31
C GLY A 152 6.07 -2.61 5.80
N ALA A 153 5.79 -3.71 6.50
CA ALA A 153 6.77 -4.51 7.24
C ALA A 153 7.49 -5.58 6.39
N SER A 154 6.90 -6.02 5.27
CA SER A 154 7.53 -6.97 4.36
C SER A 154 8.57 -6.27 3.50
N GLY A 155 9.67 -6.97 3.16
CA GLY A 155 10.65 -6.47 2.21
C GLY A 155 10.01 -6.24 0.85
N LYS A 156 9.98 -4.99 0.41
CA LYS A 156 9.44 -4.59 -0.88
C LYS A 156 10.23 -3.43 -1.45
N VAL A 157 10.27 -3.37 -2.78
CA VAL A 157 10.99 -2.35 -3.52
C VAL A 157 10.17 -1.82 -4.68
N GLY A 158 10.29 -0.52 -4.96
CA GLY A 158 9.72 0.09 -6.16
C GLY A 158 10.64 -0.10 -7.36
N LEU A 159 10.16 -0.74 -8.41
CA LEU A 159 10.90 -0.92 -9.65
C LEU A 159 10.12 -0.36 -10.84
N TYR A 160 10.84 0.02 -11.88
CA TYR A 160 10.24 0.38 -13.15
C TYR A 160 10.27 -0.82 -14.09
N TYR A 161 9.11 -1.19 -14.63
CA TYR A 161 8.97 -2.24 -15.64
C TYR A 161 8.61 -1.66 -16.99
N ASN A 162 9.46 -1.93 -17.98
CA ASN A 162 9.19 -1.56 -19.37
C ASN A 162 8.47 -2.72 -20.08
N GLN A 163 7.15 -2.62 -20.22
CA GLN A 163 6.33 -3.65 -20.86
C GLN A 163 6.76 -3.96 -22.31
N ALA A 164 7.23 -2.96 -23.07
CA ALA A 164 7.61 -3.16 -24.47
C ALA A 164 8.87 -4.02 -24.63
N SER A 165 9.82 -3.95 -23.67
CA SER A 165 11.06 -4.72 -23.70
C SER A 165 11.12 -5.89 -22.72
N GLY A 166 10.15 -5.99 -21.79
CA GLY A 166 10.16 -6.97 -20.70
C GLY A 166 11.27 -6.74 -19.66
N LYS A 167 11.89 -5.55 -19.62
CA LYS A 167 13.05 -5.27 -18.77
C LYS A 167 12.66 -4.49 -17.52
N TRP A 168 13.36 -4.79 -16.43
CA TRP A 168 13.25 -4.11 -15.16
C TRP A 168 14.38 -3.10 -14.96
N TYR A 169 14.08 -2.02 -14.25
CA TYR A 169 15.04 -0.95 -13.94
C TYR A 169 14.88 -0.49 -12.49
N LYS A 170 15.98 -0.07 -11.90
CA LYS A 170 16.04 0.66 -10.62
C LYS A 170 15.82 2.14 -10.90
N PRO A 171 14.76 2.77 -10.38
CA PRO A 171 14.61 4.21 -10.41
C PRO A 171 15.69 4.88 -9.57
N GLN A 172 16.10 6.09 -9.94
CA GLN A 172 17.08 6.92 -9.22
C GLN A 172 16.60 8.37 -9.16
N GLY A 173 16.91 9.05 -8.07
CA GLY A 173 16.51 10.43 -7.85
C GLY A 173 14.99 10.59 -7.85
N LEU A 174 14.46 11.41 -8.75
CA LEU A 174 13.03 11.70 -8.86
C LEU A 174 12.28 10.78 -9.85
N ALA A 175 12.95 9.76 -10.41
CA ALA A 175 12.33 8.85 -11.37
C ALA A 175 11.29 7.94 -10.66
N PRO A 176 10.01 7.92 -11.11
CA PRO A 176 8.98 7.11 -10.47
C PRO A 176 9.11 5.63 -10.81
N SER A 177 8.85 4.77 -9.83
CA SER A 177 8.62 3.35 -10.05
C SER A 177 7.24 3.10 -10.66
N THR A 178 7.05 1.96 -11.35
CA THR A 178 5.76 1.53 -11.93
C THR A 178 5.15 0.36 -11.18
N HIS A 179 5.97 -0.41 -10.49
CA HIS A 179 5.57 -1.62 -9.77
C HIS A 179 6.15 -1.63 -8.36
N ILE A 180 5.41 -2.26 -7.46
CA ILE A 180 5.93 -2.72 -6.17
C ILE A 180 6.26 -4.19 -6.32
N VAL A 181 7.48 -4.56 -5.97
CA VAL A 181 7.98 -5.94 -6.01
C VAL A 181 8.25 -6.39 -4.59
N LYS A 182 7.68 -7.54 -4.20
CA LYS A 182 7.84 -8.16 -2.89
C LYS A 182 8.51 -9.51 -3.04
N GLN A 183 9.39 -9.85 -2.12
CA GLN A 183 9.91 -11.21 -1.98
C GLN A 183 9.10 -12.04 -1.00
N SER A 184 9.32 -13.36 -1.01
CA SER A 184 8.71 -14.27 -0.04
C SER A 184 9.20 -13.99 1.38
N HIS A 185 8.34 -14.18 2.35
CA HIS A 185 8.66 -13.96 3.76
C HIS A 185 9.15 -15.24 4.40
N VAL A 186 10.28 -15.18 5.12
CA VAL A 186 10.91 -16.36 5.76
C VAL A 186 9.99 -17.10 6.76
N ARG A 187 9.00 -16.42 7.34
CA ARG A 187 8.04 -17.04 8.30
C ARG A 187 6.86 -17.74 7.65
N TYR A 188 6.49 -17.35 6.43
CA TYR A 188 5.27 -17.79 5.78
C TYR A 188 5.60 -18.38 4.41
N LYS A 189 5.70 -19.71 4.38
CA LYS A 189 6.02 -20.44 3.15
C LYS A 189 4.96 -20.20 2.07
N ASN A 190 5.42 -19.94 0.85
CA ASN A 190 4.58 -19.69 -0.32
C ASN A 190 3.62 -18.49 -0.16
N ILE A 191 4.02 -17.45 0.61
CA ILE A 191 3.15 -16.26 0.83
C ILE A 191 2.87 -15.51 -0.46
N ILE A 192 3.83 -15.44 -1.40
CA ILE A 192 3.67 -14.84 -2.72
C ILE A 192 2.57 -15.55 -3.52
N LEU A 193 2.59 -16.88 -3.50
CA LEU A 193 1.56 -17.69 -4.16
C LEU A 193 0.19 -17.49 -3.51
N ASN A 194 0.13 -17.41 -2.18
CA ASN A 194 -1.08 -17.13 -1.44
C ASN A 194 -1.65 -15.74 -1.79
N GLU A 195 -0.83 -14.68 -1.79
CA GLU A 195 -1.27 -13.32 -2.15
C GLU A 195 -1.81 -13.29 -3.58
N GLN A 196 -1.08 -13.86 -4.53
CA GLN A 196 -1.52 -13.90 -5.93
C GLN A 196 -2.82 -14.70 -6.11
N LEU A 197 -2.95 -15.84 -5.44
CA LEU A 197 -4.15 -16.67 -5.49
C LEU A 197 -5.38 -15.92 -4.93
N CYS A 198 -5.23 -15.29 -3.76
CA CYS A 198 -6.30 -14.51 -3.14
C CYS A 198 -6.72 -13.30 -3.98
N LEU A 199 -5.76 -12.58 -4.58
CA LEU A 199 -6.06 -11.47 -5.48
C LEU A 199 -6.78 -11.92 -6.75
N LEU A 200 -6.34 -13.00 -7.39
CA LEU A 200 -7.01 -13.55 -8.56
C LEU A 200 -8.44 -14.00 -8.24
N ALA A 201 -8.65 -14.64 -7.09
CA ALA A 201 -9.98 -15.04 -6.64
C ALA A 201 -10.87 -13.82 -6.36
N ALA A 202 -10.33 -12.76 -5.72
CA ALA A 202 -11.03 -11.50 -5.52
C ALA A 202 -11.48 -10.87 -6.85
N ARG A 203 -10.59 -10.84 -7.85
CA ARG A 203 -10.91 -10.34 -9.20
C ARG A 203 -12.04 -11.12 -9.85
N LYS A 204 -12.02 -12.47 -9.75
CA LYS A 204 -13.10 -13.32 -10.30
C LYS A 204 -14.45 -13.10 -9.61
N LEU A 205 -14.42 -12.60 -8.38
CA LEU A 205 -15.61 -12.20 -7.61
C LEU A 205 -15.99 -10.72 -7.83
N GLY A 206 -15.39 -10.05 -8.82
CA GLY A 206 -15.73 -8.67 -9.18
C GLY A 206 -15.17 -7.62 -8.21
N ILE A 207 -14.14 -7.95 -7.43
CA ILE A 207 -13.42 -6.99 -6.61
C ILE A 207 -12.29 -6.39 -7.45
N GLU A 208 -12.24 -5.07 -7.50
CA GLU A 208 -11.20 -4.33 -8.22
C GLU A 208 -9.85 -4.49 -7.52
N ILE A 209 -8.87 -5.01 -8.24
CA ILE A 209 -7.48 -5.18 -7.79
C ILE A 209 -6.52 -4.53 -8.79
N PRO A 210 -5.30 -4.13 -8.38
CA PRO A 210 -4.27 -3.76 -9.34
C PRO A 210 -3.82 -4.98 -10.15
N GLU A 211 -3.27 -4.75 -11.33
CA GLU A 211 -2.60 -5.80 -12.10
C GLU A 211 -1.44 -6.38 -11.27
N SER A 212 -1.41 -7.70 -11.13
CA SER A 212 -0.37 -8.40 -10.37
C SER A 212 0.00 -9.73 -11.01
N PHE A 213 1.23 -10.15 -10.80
CA PHE A 213 1.76 -11.43 -11.28
C PHE A 213 2.94 -11.90 -10.46
N ILE A 214 3.29 -13.19 -10.59
CA ILE A 214 4.50 -13.74 -9.99
C ILE A 214 5.61 -13.70 -11.04
N LEU A 215 6.71 -13.02 -10.70
CA LEU A 215 7.93 -12.96 -11.49
C LEU A 215 8.84 -14.13 -11.08
N GLN A 216 9.16 -15.00 -12.03
CA GLN A 216 10.15 -16.05 -11.86
C GLN A 216 11.56 -15.46 -12.06
N ALA A 217 12.38 -15.42 -11.03
CA ALA A 217 13.77 -14.95 -11.11
C ALA A 217 14.65 -15.91 -11.93
N GLN A 218 14.23 -17.17 -12.03
CA GLN A 218 14.81 -18.17 -12.92
C GLN A 218 13.70 -18.96 -13.61
N ALA A 219 13.74 -19.06 -14.94
CA ALA A 219 12.73 -19.75 -15.73
C ALA A 219 12.53 -21.22 -15.26
N GLY A 220 11.27 -21.60 -15.08
CA GLY A 220 10.87 -22.94 -14.64
C GLY A 220 11.07 -23.22 -13.15
N LYS A 221 11.56 -22.28 -12.36
CA LYS A 221 11.65 -22.39 -10.90
C LYS A 221 10.57 -21.57 -10.21
N VAL A 222 9.94 -22.16 -9.20
CA VAL A 222 8.75 -21.63 -8.51
C VAL A 222 8.83 -21.71 -6.98
N ASN A 223 10.02 -22.03 -6.42
CA ASN A 223 10.21 -22.01 -4.97
C ASN A 223 10.22 -20.58 -4.44
N ASP A 224 10.00 -20.42 -3.16
CA ASP A 224 9.97 -19.09 -2.50
C ASP A 224 11.20 -18.22 -2.78
N GLU A 225 12.38 -18.83 -2.87
CA GLU A 225 13.66 -18.16 -3.15
C GLU A 225 13.89 -17.82 -4.64
N ASP A 226 13.02 -18.32 -5.52
CA ASP A 226 13.14 -18.15 -6.98
C ASP A 226 12.06 -17.21 -7.55
N VAL A 227 11.15 -16.71 -6.70
CA VAL A 227 9.98 -15.94 -7.14
C VAL A 227 9.84 -14.61 -6.41
N LEU A 228 9.23 -13.66 -7.11
CA LEU A 228 8.86 -12.34 -6.58
C LEU A 228 7.42 -12.05 -6.93
N PHE A 229 6.67 -11.43 -6.02
CA PHE A 229 5.36 -10.88 -6.34
C PHE A 229 5.56 -9.48 -6.93
N ALA A 230 4.93 -9.19 -8.06
CA ALA A 230 4.95 -7.88 -8.68
C ALA A 230 3.51 -7.36 -8.83
N THR A 231 3.26 -6.15 -8.38
CA THR A 231 1.98 -5.47 -8.55
C THR A 231 2.19 -4.09 -9.15
N ARG A 232 1.37 -3.76 -10.16
CA ARG A 232 1.36 -2.43 -10.77
C ARG A 232 0.89 -1.40 -9.75
N ARG A 233 1.59 -0.31 -9.64
CA ARG A 233 1.20 0.80 -8.76
C ARG A 233 -0.03 1.49 -9.33
N PHE A 234 -1.11 1.51 -8.56
CA PHE A 234 -2.35 2.20 -8.94
C PHE A 234 -2.23 3.73 -8.83
N ASP A 235 -1.24 4.20 -8.06
CA ASP A 235 -0.91 5.62 -7.90
C ASP A 235 0.09 6.12 -8.96
N ARG A 236 0.19 5.42 -10.10
CA ARG A 236 1.04 5.77 -11.24
C ARG A 236 0.24 5.69 -12.52
N ASP A 237 -0.01 6.85 -13.14
CA ASP A 237 -0.71 6.94 -14.41
C ASP A 237 0.28 6.87 -15.57
N SER A 238 0.28 5.75 -16.26
CA SER A 238 1.14 5.47 -17.43
C SER A 238 0.46 5.72 -18.76
N ASP A 239 -0.80 6.13 -18.78
CA ASP A 239 -1.61 6.22 -20.02
C ASP A 239 -1.28 7.47 -20.85
N ASN A 240 -0.52 8.40 -20.30
CA ASN A 240 -0.08 9.61 -21.00
C ASN A 240 1.38 9.52 -21.46
N ASP A 241 1.60 9.79 -22.74
CA ASP A 241 2.87 9.62 -23.45
C ASP A 241 3.86 10.79 -23.33
N SER A 242 3.55 11.82 -22.58
CA SER A 242 4.24 13.10 -22.69
C SER A 242 5.58 13.20 -21.96
N ARG A 243 5.81 12.35 -20.92
CA ARG A 243 7.02 12.44 -20.09
C ARG A 243 7.95 11.25 -20.33
N LYS A 244 9.25 11.54 -20.54
CA LYS A 244 10.29 10.52 -20.67
C LYS A 244 11.50 10.86 -19.81
N ILE A 245 12.10 9.84 -19.21
CA ILE A 245 13.39 9.88 -18.52
C ILE A 245 14.24 8.77 -19.15
N ASP A 246 15.46 9.07 -19.58
CA ASP A 246 16.38 8.14 -20.25
C ASP A 246 15.72 7.40 -21.46
N GLY A 247 14.83 8.08 -22.18
CA GLY A 247 14.07 7.51 -23.29
C GLY A 247 12.90 6.59 -22.91
N LEU A 248 12.73 6.28 -21.64
CA LEU A 248 11.63 5.45 -21.12
C LEU A 248 10.42 6.31 -20.78
N LYS A 249 9.21 5.83 -21.10
CA LYS A 249 7.96 6.47 -20.70
C LYS A 249 7.88 6.57 -19.18
N THR A 250 7.58 7.73 -18.66
CA THR A 250 7.56 7.98 -17.22
C THR A 250 6.15 8.29 -16.76
N PRO A 251 5.58 7.53 -15.80
CA PRO A 251 4.23 7.77 -15.32
C PRO A 251 4.12 9.10 -14.56
N TYR A 252 2.93 9.68 -14.57
CA TYR A 252 2.55 10.73 -13.63
C TYR A 252 2.21 10.09 -12.27
N ARG A 253 2.47 10.80 -11.18
CA ARG A 253 2.04 10.39 -9.85
C ARG A 253 0.61 10.83 -9.62
N LEU A 254 -0.21 9.90 -9.13
CA LEU A 254 -1.51 10.18 -8.55
C LEU A 254 -1.36 10.20 -7.04
N HIS A 255 -1.96 11.17 -6.39
CA HIS A 255 -1.89 11.21 -4.95
C HIS A 255 -2.70 10.09 -4.32
N GLN A 256 -2.18 9.52 -3.24
CA GLN A 256 -2.86 8.55 -2.39
C GLN A 256 -2.47 8.76 -0.94
N GLU A 257 -3.34 8.36 -0.05
CA GLU A 257 -3.05 8.17 1.37
C GLU A 257 -3.78 6.94 1.90
N ASP A 258 -3.20 6.22 2.86
CA ASP A 258 -3.90 5.13 3.53
C ASP A 258 -4.90 5.64 4.56
N PHE A 259 -5.83 4.79 5.03
CA PHE A 259 -6.84 5.23 5.99
C PHE A 259 -6.26 5.60 7.36
N ALA A 260 -5.06 5.11 7.75
CA ALA A 260 -4.42 5.58 8.96
C ALA A 260 -3.98 7.05 8.79
N GLN A 261 -3.35 7.39 7.67
CA GLN A 261 -3.00 8.77 7.34
C GLN A 261 -4.25 9.67 7.27
N ALA A 262 -5.27 9.26 6.51
CA ALA A 262 -6.50 10.04 6.31
C ALA A 262 -7.28 10.28 7.61
N LEU A 263 -7.26 9.33 8.55
CA LEU A 263 -7.92 9.42 9.84
C LEU A 263 -7.05 10.03 10.95
N GLY A 264 -5.79 10.35 10.67
CA GLY A 264 -4.84 10.84 11.66
C GLY A 264 -4.50 9.81 12.73
N ILE A 265 -4.37 8.53 12.35
CA ILE A 265 -4.00 7.41 13.21
C ILE A 265 -2.54 7.06 12.96
N LYS A 266 -1.75 6.93 14.03
CA LYS A 266 -0.33 6.57 13.94
C LYS A 266 -0.15 5.18 13.32
N SER A 267 0.93 4.97 12.57
CA SER A 267 1.28 3.65 12.02
C SER A 267 1.39 2.56 13.09
N SER A 268 1.80 2.92 14.33
CA SER A 268 1.84 2.01 15.49
C SER A 268 0.46 1.53 15.95
N ASP A 269 -0.58 2.28 15.67
CA ASP A 269 -1.96 1.99 16.09
C ASP A 269 -2.83 1.47 14.93
N LYS A 270 -2.22 0.97 13.85
CA LYS A 270 -2.91 0.44 12.68
C LYS A 270 -3.82 -0.77 12.95
N TYR A 271 -3.52 -1.53 14.00
CA TYR A 271 -4.35 -2.62 14.52
C TYR A 271 -5.35 -2.08 15.51
N GLU A 272 -6.61 -2.35 15.28
CA GLU A 272 -7.69 -1.80 16.11
C GLU A 272 -7.64 -2.34 17.54
N LYS A 273 -7.73 -1.45 18.51
CA LYS A 273 -8.01 -1.80 19.91
C LYS A 273 -9.53 -1.76 20.16
N ALA A 274 -10.00 -2.54 21.12
CA ALA A 274 -11.42 -2.65 21.41
C ALA A 274 -12.10 -1.28 21.52
N GLY A 275 -13.21 -1.11 20.81
CA GLY A 275 -14.05 0.07 20.85
C GLY A 275 -13.61 1.26 20.00
N GLN A 276 -12.56 1.14 19.18
CA GLN A 276 -12.11 2.25 18.32
C GLN A 276 -12.95 2.43 17.06
N GLY A 277 -13.65 1.37 16.59
CA GLY A 277 -14.60 1.42 15.48
C GLY A 277 -13.97 1.87 14.16
N TYR A 278 -12.83 1.29 13.79
CA TYR A 278 -12.07 1.71 12.60
C TYR A 278 -12.88 1.57 11.32
N LEU A 279 -13.61 0.45 11.17
CA LEU A 279 -14.41 0.24 9.98
C LEU A 279 -15.47 1.33 9.81
N LYS A 280 -16.21 1.65 10.87
CA LYS A 280 -17.19 2.75 10.86
C LYS A 280 -16.54 4.07 10.45
N ARG A 281 -15.38 4.40 11.02
CA ARG A 281 -14.63 5.63 10.69
C ARG A 281 -14.19 5.68 9.22
N MET A 282 -13.80 4.53 8.64
CA MET A 282 -13.48 4.42 7.21
C MET A 282 -14.72 4.69 6.34
N PHE A 283 -15.87 4.13 6.71
CA PHE A 283 -17.12 4.40 6.01
C PHE A 283 -17.55 5.86 6.11
N ASP A 284 -17.46 6.48 7.29
CA ASP A 284 -17.79 7.89 7.49
C ASP A 284 -16.91 8.81 6.64
N LEU A 285 -15.62 8.46 6.53
CA LEU A 285 -14.67 9.20 5.71
C LEU A 285 -15.05 9.11 4.21
N LEU A 286 -15.41 7.91 3.71
CA LEU A 286 -15.88 7.74 2.34
C LEU A 286 -17.19 8.50 2.10
N GLN A 287 -18.13 8.45 3.03
CA GLN A 287 -19.38 9.21 2.91
C GLN A 287 -19.17 10.72 2.81
N LYS A 288 -18.14 11.22 3.50
CA LYS A 288 -17.84 12.64 3.56
C LYS A 288 -17.02 13.14 2.37
N TYR A 289 -16.05 12.37 1.91
CA TYR A 289 -15.00 12.85 1.00
C TYR A 289 -14.94 12.14 -0.36
N SER A 290 -15.52 10.95 -0.48
CA SER A 290 -15.51 10.27 -1.78
C SER A 290 -16.38 10.99 -2.81
N SER A 291 -15.91 11.05 -4.04
CA SER A 291 -16.67 11.57 -5.18
C SER A 291 -17.81 10.64 -5.63
N ASN A 292 -17.78 9.38 -5.17
CA ASN A 292 -18.87 8.43 -5.36
C ASN A 292 -19.05 7.58 -4.08
N PRO A 293 -19.59 8.17 -3.00
CA PRO A 293 -19.62 7.55 -1.67
C PRO A 293 -20.40 6.24 -1.62
N ILE A 294 -21.48 6.11 -2.41
CA ILE A 294 -22.29 4.88 -2.44
C ILE A 294 -21.48 3.73 -3.01
N GLU A 295 -20.86 3.91 -4.18
CA GLU A 295 -20.07 2.87 -4.83
C GLU A 295 -18.85 2.48 -3.96
N ASP A 296 -18.13 3.45 -3.41
CA ASP A 296 -16.94 3.19 -2.62
C ASP A 296 -17.27 2.51 -1.29
N SER A 297 -18.40 2.85 -0.66
CA SER A 297 -18.91 2.12 0.51
C SER A 297 -19.28 0.67 0.18
N LEU A 298 -19.89 0.41 -0.96
CA LEU A 298 -20.18 -0.96 -1.39
C LEU A 298 -18.89 -1.74 -1.70
N LYS A 299 -17.90 -1.10 -2.33
CA LYS A 299 -16.57 -1.68 -2.54
C LYS A 299 -15.88 -2.01 -1.22
N LEU A 300 -15.90 -1.10 -0.24
CA LEU A 300 -15.29 -1.34 1.07
C LEU A 300 -16.00 -2.49 1.81
N MET A 301 -17.35 -2.54 1.81
CA MET A 301 -18.10 -3.65 2.40
C MET A 301 -17.75 -4.98 1.73
N ARG A 302 -17.66 -5.02 0.40
CA ARG A 302 -17.29 -6.21 -0.36
C ARG A 302 -15.91 -6.73 0.02
N ARG A 303 -14.91 -5.84 0.21
CA ARG A 303 -13.56 -6.19 0.68
C ARG A 303 -13.57 -6.70 2.12
N THR A 304 -14.32 -6.06 3.00
CA THR A 304 -14.48 -6.48 4.41
C THR A 304 -15.04 -7.90 4.49
N VAL A 305 -16.12 -8.18 3.78
CA VAL A 305 -16.70 -9.52 3.71
C VAL A 305 -15.71 -10.54 3.13
N TYR A 306 -15.01 -10.18 2.05
CA TYR A 306 -14.01 -11.05 1.44
C TYR A 306 -12.89 -11.41 2.41
N ASN A 307 -12.32 -10.42 3.13
CA ASN A 307 -11.28 -10.65 4.14
C ASN A 307 -11.74 -11.59 5.26
N CYS A 308 -12.99 -11.45 5.72
CA CYS A 308 -13.56 -12.37 6.70
C CYS A 308 -13.69 -13.80 6.14
N ILE A 309 -14.18 -13.94 4.90
CA ILE A 309 -14.39 -15.24 4.26
C ILE A 309 -13.07 -16.00 4.07
N ILE A 310 -12.02 -15.32 3.59
CA ILE A 310 -10.72 -15.97 3.35
C ILE A 310 -9.82 -16.04 4.60
N GLY A 311 -10.22 -15.42 5.71
CA GLY A 311 -9.41 -15.37 6.93
C GLY A 311 -8.15 -14.51 6.80
N ASN A 312 -8.27 -13.32 6.21
CA ASN A 312 -7.20 -12.33 6.20
C ASN A 312 -7.21 -11.52 7.51
N THR A 313 -6.48 -11.99 8.52
CA THR A 313 -6.40 -11.30 9.82
C THR A 313 -5.47 -10.09 9.82
N ASP A 314 -4.65 -9.90 8.78
CA ASP A 314 -3.73 -8.75 8.66
C ASP A 314 -4.32 -7.58 7.85
N ASN A 315 -5.63 -7.56 7.67
CA ASN A 315 -6.34 -6.49 6.99
C ASN A 315 -6.47 -5.23 7.87
N HIS A 316 -5.34 -4.61 8.20
CA HIS A 316 -5.34 -3.38 8.99
C HIS A 316 -5.64 -2.13 8.14
N ILE A 317 -5.96 -1.01 8.79
CA ILE A 317 -6.42 0.22 8.12
C ILE A 317 -5.43 0.81 7.12
N LYS A 318 -4.13 0.47 7.18
CA LYS A 318 -3.13 0.85 6.18
C LYS A 318 -3.19 -0.01 4.90
N ASN A 319 -3.90 -1.16 4.92
CA ASN A 319 -4.12 -2.00 3.74
C ASN A 319 -5.35 -1.57 2.93
N SER A 320 -5.84 -0.38 3.16
CA SER A 320 -6.84 0.32 2.34
C SER A 320 -6.42 1.76 2.17
N SER A 321 -6.58 2.31 0.96
CA SER A 321 -6.15 3.67 0.63
C SER A 321 -7.23 4.42 -0.15
N LEU A 322 -7.11 5.72 -0.11
CA LEU A 322 -7.80 6.65 -1.00
C LEU A 322 -6.88 6.98 -2.18
N ILE A 323 -7.45 7.16 -3.35
CA ILE A 323 -6.77 7.61 -4.57
C ILE A 323 -7.40 8.91 -5.05
N TYR A 324 -6.59 9.86 -5.44
CA TYR A 324 -6.99 11.18 -5.91
C TYR A 324 -6.86 11.28 -7.43
N SER A 325 -7.70 12.10 -8.05
CA SER A 325 -7.52 12.49 -9.46
C SER A 325 -6.22 13.30 -9.64
N LYS A 326 -5.75 13.44 -10.89
CA LYS A 326 -4.52 14.21 -11.20
C LYS A 326 -4.52 15.64 -10.70
N ASP A 327 -5.69 16.26 -10.66
CA ASP A 327 -5.92 17.64 -10.20
C ASP A 327 -6.30 17.70 -8.72
N LEU A 328 -6.30 16.56 -8.01
CA LEU A 328 -6.70 16.37 -6.62
C LEU A 328 -8.17 16.71 -6.29
N SER A 329 -8.99 17.02 -7.28
CA SER A 329 -10.40 17.46 -7.07
C SER A 329 -11.36 16.33 -6.72
N SER A 330 -10.97 15.08 -6.99
CA SER A 330 -11.79 13.88 -6.80
C SER A 330 -11.05 12.84 -5.98
N ILE A 331 -11.77 12.23 -5.02
CA ILE A 331 -11.25 11.20 -4.13
C ILE A 331 -12.08 9.94 -4.32
N ARG A 332 -11.45 8.78 -4.44
CA ARG A 332 -12.09 7.47 -4.56
C ARG A 332 -11.39 6.45 -3.68
N LEU A 333 -12.06 5.35 -3.39
CA LEU A 333 -11.42 4.18 -2.78
C LEU A 333 -10.45 3.55 -3.79
N ALA A 334 -9.17 3.42 -3.43
CA ALA A 334 -8.14 2.80 -4.26
C ALA A 334 -8.42 1.31 -4.52
N PRO A 335 -7.84 0.64 -5.53
CA PRO A 335 -7.96 -0.80 -5.73
C PRO A 335 -7.55 -1.63 -4.51
N PHE A 336 -8.03 -2.86 -4.39
CA PHE A 336 -7.77 -3.75 -3.25
C PHE A 336 -6.40 -4.44 -3.38
N TYR A 337 -5.56 -4.35 -2.37
CA TYR A 337 -4.19 -4.86 -2.35
C TYR A 337 -3.84 -5.51 -1.02
N ASP A 338 -2.70 -6.20 -0.94
CA ASP A 338 -2.17 -6.83 0.28
C ASP A 338 -3.14 -7.87 0.87
N VAL A 339 -3.58 -8.80 0.04
CA VAL A 339 -4.67 -9.74 0.34
C VAL A 339 -4.13 -11.15 0.48
N VAL A 340 -4.12 -11.67 1.70
CA VAL A 340 -3.52 -12.96 2.05
C VAL A 340 -4.46 -13.74 2.96
N CYS A 341 -4.68 -15.02 2.70
CA CYS A 341 -5.27 -15.91 3.70
C CYS A 341 -4.23 -16.20 4.79
N THR A 342 -4.27 -15.49 5.90
CA THR A 342 -3.32 -15.69 7.01
C THR A 342 -3.61 -16.98 7.78
N LYS A 343 -4.85 -17.44 7.78
CA LYS A 343 -5.32 -18.61 8.56
C LYS A 343 -4.82 -19.97 8.06
N ILE A 344 -4.14 -20.02 6.92
CA ILE A 344 -3.42 -21.24 6.53
C ILE A 344 -2.06 -21.41 7.23
N TYR A 345 -1.60 -20.39 7.98
CA TYR A 345 -0.36 -20.41 8.74
C TYR A 345 -0.64 -20.52 10.24
N GLU A 346 -0.14 -21.57 10.89
CA GLU A 346 -0.37 -21.82 12.33
C GLU A 346 0.13 -20.70 13.25
N SER A 347 1.18 -19.97 12.82
CA SER A 347 1.74 -18.87 13.59
C SER A 347 0.98 -17.54 13.44
N SER A 348 -0.11 -17.50 12.65
CA SER A 348 -0.95 -16.30 12.50
C SER A 348 -1.88 -16.13 13.69
N THR A 349 -2.24 -14.85 13.97
CA THR A 349 -3.27 -14.53 14.97
C THR A 349 -4.66 -14.96 14.51
N ASP A 350 -5.56 -15.20 15.46
CA ASP A 350 -7.00 -15.38 15.20
C ASP A 350 -7.76 -14.05 15.22
N GLU A 351 -7.12 -12.98 15.66
CA GLU A 351 -7.73 -11.67 15.78
C GLU A 351 -7.61 -10.89 14.46
N MET A 352 -8.75 -10.46 13.94
CA MET A 352 -8.83 -9.53 12.82
C MET A 352 -8.24 -8.18 13.21
N SER A 353 -7.53 -7.54 12.30
CA SER A 353 -6.94 -6.22 12.53
C SER A 353 -7.98 -5.09 12.67
N VAL A 354 -9.20 -5.33 12.21
CA VAL A 354 -10.35 -4.44 12.32
C VAL A 354 -11.53 -5.25 12.85
N SER A 355 -12.22 -4.74 13.87
CA SER A 355 -13.35 -5.42 14.48
C SER A 355 -14.60 -5.42 13.59
N ILE A 356 -15.40 -6.47 13.67
CA ILE A 356 -16.71 -6.61 13.05
C ILE A 356 -17.75 -6.83 14.16
N ASN A 357 -18.67 -5.89 14.30
CA ASN A 357 -19.66 -5.91 15.37
C ASN A 357 -19.01 -6.10 16.76
N SER A 358 -17.91 -5.37 17.00
CA SER A 358 -17.09 -5.44 18.22
C SER A 358 -16.36 -6.79 18.45
N LYS A 359 -16.37 -7.70 17.48
CA LYS A 359 -15.62 -8.98 17.52
C LYS A 359 -14.35 -8.87 16.68
N GLN A 360 -13.27 -9.42 17.19
CA GLN A 360 -12.00 -9.53 16.47
C GLN A 360 -11.66 -10.98 16.13
N ASN A 361 -12.05 -11.96 16.96
CA ASN A 361 -11.75 -13.36 16.68
C ASN A 361 -12.50 -13.81 15.42
N VAL A 362 -11.74 -14.17 14.39
CA VAL A 362 -12.26 -14.47 13.04
C VAL A 362 -13.22 -15.67 13.01
N TYR A 363 -13.07 -16.61 13.93
CA TYR A 363 -13.97 -17.76 14.07
C TYR A 363 -15.31 -17.45 14.76
N GLN A 364 -15.41 -16.28 15.40
CA GLN A 364 -16.61 -15.83 16.08
C GLN A 364 -17.43 -14.84 15.23
N ILE A 365 -16.88 -14.36 14.13
CA ILE A 365 -17.56 -13.46 13.21
C ILE A 365 -18.53 -14.27 12.34
N THR A 366 -19.82 -13.98 12.49
CA THR A 366 -20.90 -14.64 11.78
C THR A 366 -21.48 -13.76 10.68
N ARG A 367 -22.35 -14.34 9.84
CA ARG A 367 -23.13 -13.60 8.85
C ARG A 367 -23.94 -12.47 9.49
N ASP A 368 -24.54 -12.73 10.66
CA ASP A 368 -25.34 -11.75 11.40
C ASP A 368 -24.47 -10.60 11.93
N ASP A 369 -23.23 -10.86 12.35
CA ASP A 369 -22.31 -9.81 12.75
C ASP A 369 -21.98 -8.88 11.58
N LEU A 370 -21.76 -9.41 10.38
CA LEU A 370 -21.55 -8.62 9.17
C LEU A 370 -22.79 -7.80 8.80
N GLU A 371 -24.00 -8.32 9.04
CA GLU A 371 -25.24 -7.56 8.86
C GLU A 371 -25.36 -6.41 9.85
N GLN A 372 -25.04 -6.64 11.13
CA GLN A 372 -25.05 -5.58 12.14
C GLN A 372 -23.98 -4.52 11.85
N GLU A 373 -22.77 -4.94 11.50
CA GLU A 373 -21.71 -4.01 11.13
C GLU A 373 -22.11 -3.14 9.94
N ALA A 374 -22.73 -3.72 8.92
CA ALA A 374 -23.23 -2.95 7.77
C ALA A 374 -24.24 -1.87 8.21
N LYS A 375 -25.15 -2.18 9.13
CA LYS A 375 -26.10 -1.18 9.71
C LYS A 375 -25.36 -0.09 10.47
N ILE A 376 -24.36 -0.44 11.29
CA ILE A 376 -23.50 0.51 12.01
C ILE A 376 -22.82 1.45 11.02
N CYS A 377 -22.33 0.91 9.89
CA CYS A 377 -21.68 1.65 8.82
C CYS A 377 -22.65 2.42 7.89
N GLY A 378 -23.96 2.39 8.15
CA GLY A 378 -24.97 3.10 7.36
C GLY A 378 -25.37 2.42 6.05
N LEU A 379 -25.06 1.13 5.88
CA LEU A 379 -25.47 0.35 4.72
C LEU A 379 -26.79 -0.42 4.97
N GLY A 380 -27.59 -0.56 3.92
CA GLY A 380 -28.80 -1.35 3.98
C GLY A 380 -28.51 -2.85 4.11
N SER A 381 -29.13 -3.52 5.10
CA SER A 381 -28.97 -4.97 5.35
C SER A 381 -29.12 -5.84 4.12
N LYS A 382 -30.14 -5.58 3.29
CA LYS A 382 -30.40 -6.38 2.07
C LYS A 382 -29.22 -6.36 1.10
N ILE A 383 -28.58 -5.20 0.93
CA ILE A 383 -27.43 -5.04 0.01
C ILE A 383 -26.21 -5.74 0.61
N ALA A 384 -25.95 -5.53 1.90
CA ALA A 384 -24.82 -6.15 2.59
C ALA A 384 -24.91 -7.69 2.57
N MET A 385 -26.10 -8.23 2.83
CA MET A 385 -26.33 -9.68 2.81
C MET A 385 -26.26 -10.25 1.39
N LYS A 386 -26.72 -9.52 0.39
CA LYS A 386 -26.54 -9.91 -1.01
C LYS A 386 -25.03 -10.01 -1.35
N ILE A 387 -24.22 -9.04 -0.92
CA ILE A 387 -22.75 -9.08 -1.10
C ILE A 387 -22.16 -10.33 -0.42
N TYR A 388 -22.55 -10.61 0.82
CA TYR A 388 -22.09 -11.79 1.53
C TYR A 388 -22.45 -13.08 0.77
N ASP A 389 -23.71 -13.25 0.39
CA ASP A 389 -24.20 -14.45 -0.29
C ASP A 389 -23.50 -14.65 -1.66
N GLU A 390 -23.27 -13.58 -2.44
CA GLU A 390 -22.53 -13.63 -3.70
C GLU A 390 -21.07 -14.11 -3.48
N LEU A 391 -20.38 -13.53 -2.53
CA LEU A 391 -18.96 -13.86 -2.25
C LEU A 391 -18.84 -15.26 -1.66
N HIS A 392 -19.66 -15.60 -0.67
CA HIS A 392 -19.63 -16.90 -0.01
C HIS A 392 -19.94 -18.04 -0.98
N ASN A 393 -20.94 -17.89 -1.83
CA ASN A 393 -21.29 -18.90 -2.84
C ASN A 393 -20.28 -19.00 -3.99
N GLY A 394 -19.60 -17.89 -4.31
CA GLY A 394 -18.65 -17.82 -5.41
C GLY A 394 -17.21 -18.20 -5.05
N ILE A 395 -16.82 -18.14 -3.77
CA ILE A 395 -15.41 -18.23 -3.35
C ILE A 395 -14.75 -19.55 -3.74
N GLN A 396 -15.46 -20.68 -3.60
CA GLN A 396 -14.91 -22.00 -3.95
C GLN A 396 -14.50 -22.04 -5.42
N LYS A 397 -15.39 -21.66 -6.31
CA LYS A 397 -15.11 -21.64 -7.75
C LYS A 397 -14.01 -20.66 -8.08
N ALA A 398 -14.03 -19.45 -7.50
CA ALA A 398 -13.02 -18.42 -7.74
C ALA A 398 -11.61 -18.86 -7.34
N LEU A 399 -11.45 -19.52 -6.20
CA LEU A 399 -10.17 -20.05 -5.73
C LEU A 399 -9.66 -21.18 -6.63
N LEU A 400 -10.50 -22.15 -6.99
CA LEU A 400 -10.11 -23.27 -7.84
C LEU A 400 -9.74 -22.82 -9.26
N ASP A 401 -10.54 -21.94 -9.88
CA ASP A 401 -10.25 -21.40 -11.21
C ASP A 401 -8.94 -20.56 -11.19
N SER A 402 -8.64 -19.87 -10.08
CA SER A 402 -7.39 -19.11 -9.92
C SER A 402 -6.18 -20.03 -9.72
N ALA A 403 -6.37 -21.11 -8.97
CA ALA A 403 -5.33 -22.12 -8.80
C ALA A 403 -5.00 -22.82 -10.12
N ASP A 404 -6.01 -23.09 -10.97
CA ASP A 404 -5.83 -23.65 -12.32
C ASP A 404 -5.01 -22.68 -13.21
N GLU A 405 -5.27 -21.38 -13.15
CA GLU A 405 -4.48 -20.39 -13.88
C GLU A 405 -3.02 -20.40 -13.45
N LEU A 406 -2.76 -20.42 -12.15
CA LEU A 406 -1.41 -20.46 -11.59
C LEU A 406 -0.69 -21.77 -11.88
N SER A 407 -1.40 -22.91 -11.83
CA SER A 407 -0.84 -24.22 -12.17
C SER A 407 -0.38 -24.30 -13.62
N LYS A 408 -1.12 -23.69 -14.56
CA LYS A 408 -0.76 -23.65 -15.99
C LYS A 408 0.55 -22.91 -16.28
N ILE A 409 0.94 -21.99 -15.40
CA ILE A 409 2.21 -21.24 -15.50
C ILE A 409 3.30 -21.80 -14.58
N GLY A 410 3.10 -23.01 -14.03
CA GLY A 410 4.12 -23.76 -13.32
C GLY A 410 3.95 -23.86 -11.80
N PHE A 411 3.00 -23.12 -11.19
CA PHE A 411 2.78 -23.14 -9.73
C PHE A 411 1.87 -24.30 -9.33
N THR A 412 2.37 -25.54 -9.40
CA THR A 412 1.60 -26.75 -9.12
C THR A 412 1.07 -26.82 -7.68
N GLU A 413 1.68 -26.13 -6.73
CA GLU A 413 1.23 -26.05 -5.33
C GLU A 413 -0.04 -25.17 -5.16
N ALA A 414 -0.46 -24.44 -6.20
CA ALA A 414 -1.62 -23.54 -6.12
C ALA A 414 -2.92 -24.31 -5.80
N GLN A 415 -3.10 -25.53 -6.31
CA GLN A 415 -4.28 -26.36 -6.01
C GLN A 415 -4.33 -26.73 -4.51
N ALA A 416 -3.21 -27.25 -3.98
CA ALA A 416 -3.13 -27.59 -2.57
C ALA A 416 -3.32 -26.37 -1.66
N MET A 417 -2.87 -25.20 -2.09
CA MET A 417 -3.09 -23.94 -1.36
C MET A 417 -4.56 -23.52 -1.39
N ALA A 418 -5.21 -23.59 -2.54
CA ALA A 418 -6.64 -23.32 -2.66
C ALA A 418 -7.48 -24.23 -1.75
N GLU A 419 -7.13 -25.53 -1.70
CA GLU A 419 -7.79 -26.49 -0.81
C GLU A 419 -7.61 -26.15 0.68
N LYS A 420 -6.41 -25.70 1.09
CA LYS A 420 -6.17 -25.23 2.47
C LYS A 420 -7.03 -24.03 2.81
N ILE A 421 -7.09 -23.04 1.92
CA ILE A 421 -7.95 -21.84 2.10
C ILE A 421 -9.42 -22.25 2.20
N LEU A 422 -9.89 -23.14 1.32
CA LEU A 422 -11.26 -23.67 1.35
C LEU A 422 -11.54 -24.47 2.63
N GLY A 423 -10.55 -25.17 3.16
CA GLY A 423 -10.65 -25.86 4.46
C GLY A 423 -10.90 -24.90 5.63
N TYR A 424 -10.42 -23.66 5.54
CA TYR A 424 -10.77 -22.57 6.47
C TYR A 424 -12.18 -22.03 6.19
N VAL A 425 -12.49 -21.71 4.94
CA VAL A 425 -13.80 -21.11 4.53
C VAL A 425 -15.01 -21.96 4.96
N LYS A 426 -14.84 -23.28 4.99
CA LYS A 426 -15.91 -24.25 5.35
C LYS A 426 -16.09 -24.44 6.87
N LYS A 427 -15.26 -23.83 7.69
CA LYS A 427 -15.39 -23.89 9.16
C LYS A 427 -16.31 -22.81 9.67
#